data_0e1090255bf7ce034bfb2d57706b5d09
#
_entry.id   0e1090255bf7ce034bfb2d57706b5d09
#
_cell.length_a   1.000
_cell.length_b   1.000
_cell.length_c   1.000
_cell.angle_alpha   90.00
_cell.angle_beta   90.00
_cell.angle_gamma   90.00
#
_symmetry.space_group_name_H-M   'P 1'
#
loop_
_entity.id
_entity.type
_entity.pdbx_description
1 polymer ?
#
loop_
_entity_poly.entity_id
_entity_poly.type
_entity_poly.pdbx_seq_one_letter_code
_entity_poly.pdbx_strand_id
1 'polypeptide(L)'
;MSRMLRISNMTSGYGTLRVLQGVDLEVMAGEVVAVLGTNGAGKTTLLRCLSGLIPFSGDVSFLDRSIKGRDPHLIARSGLIQVPEARRIFPDLTVLENLLVGGTVLPKRSERLRVLDEVFTLFPILAERR
;
A
#
# COMPACT_ATOMS: atom_id res chain seq x y z
N MET A 1 13.95 -11.11 14.12
CA MET A 1 13.06 -10.79 12.99
C MET A 1 13.53 -9.52 12.31
N SER A 2 13.51 -9.51 10.99
CA SER A 2 13.90 -8.32 10.23
C SER A 2 12.79 -7.28 10.24
N ARG A 3 13.16 -6.02 10.21
CA ARG A 3 12.25 -4.90 10.13
C ARG A 3 11.82 -4.69 8.68
N MET A 4 10.51 -4.68 8.44
CA MET A 4 9.95 -4.44 7.12
C MET A 4 9.66 -2.96 6.88
N LEU A 5 9.02 -2.30 7.84
CA LEU A 5 8.62 -0.90 7.75
C LEU A 5 9.05 -0.16 9.02
N ARG A 6 9.61 1.03 8.86
CA ARG A 6 9.91 1.94 9.96
C ARG A 6 9.42 3.34 9.62
N ILE A 7 8.65 3.90 10.52
CA ILE A 7 8.20 5.28 10.48
C ILE A 7 8.80 6.00 11.68
N SER A 8 9.50 7.09 11.44
CA SER A 8 10.15 7.88 12.50
C SER A 8 9.73 9.33 12.39
N ASN A 9 9.07 9.82 13.43
CA ASN A 9 8.67 11.22 13.59
C ASN A 9 7.92 11.76 12.38
N MET A 10 6.95 11.00 11.86
CA MET A 10 6.17 11.42 10.70
C MET A 10 5.19 12.53 11.09
N THR A 11 5.25 13.62 10.35
CA THR A 11 4.30 14.73 10.45
C THR A 11 3.74 15.03 9.08
N SER A 12 2.44 15.15 8.96
CA SER A 12 1.75 15.42 7.70
C SER A 12 0.36 16.00 7.94
N GLY A 13 -0.22 16.52 6.89
CA GLY A 13 -1.56 17.09 6.91
C GLY A 13 -1.92 17.72 5.58
N TYR A 14 -2.89 18.61 5.61
CA TYR A 14 -3.45 19.27 4.43
C TYR A 14 -3.39 20.78 4.61
N GLY A 15 -2.64 21.47 3.75
CA GLY A 15 -2.43 22.90 3.87
C GLY A 15 -1.80 23.25 5.22
N THR A 16 -2.47 24.08 6.02
CA THR A 16 -2.03 24.46 7.37
C THR A 16 -2.48 23.49 8.46
N LEU A 17 -3.35 22.54 8.13
CA LEU A 17 -3.87 21.55 9.07
C LEU A 17 -2.91 20.37 9.21
N ARG A 18 -2.34 20.20 10.39
CA ARG A 18 -1.53 19.02 10.73
C ARG A 18 -2.42 17.92 11.29
N VAL A 19 -2.44 16.78 10.64
CA VAL A 19 -3.23 15.60 11.04
C VAL A 19 -2.36 14.60 11.79
N LEU A 20 -1.13 14.37 11.31
CA LEU A 20 -0.15 13.52 11.95
C LEU A 20 0.96 14.37 12.57
N GLN A 21 1.29 14.10 13.82
CA GLN A 21 2.29 14.87 14.56
C GLN A 21 3.27 13.92 15.26
N GLY A 22 4.40 13.68 14.62
CA GLY A 22 5.47 12.87 15.20
C GLY A 22 5.13 11.41 15.39
N VAL A 23 4.54 10.76 14.38
CA VAL A 23 4.16 9.34 14.45
C VAL A 23 5.40 8.46 14.32
N ASP A 24 5.53 7.51 15.23
CA ASP A 24 6.53 6.46 15.21
C ASP A 24 5.85 5.11 15.11
N LEU A 25 6.32 4.23 14.23
CA LEU A 25 5.76 2.90 14.01
C LEU A 25 6.80 1.99 13.41
N GLU A 26 6.82 0.73 13.82
CA GLU A 26 7.63 -0.32 13.19
C GLU A 26 6.75 -1.53 12.90
N VAL A 27 7.00 -2.17 11.76
CA VAL A 27 6.40 -3.44 11.39
C VAL A 27 7.51 -4.42 11.05
N MET A 28 7.56 -5.52 11.78
CA MET A 28 8.54 -6.58 11.57
C MET A 28 8.04 -7.61 10.56
N ALA A 29 8.94 -8.37 9.96
CA ALA A 29 8.59 -9.44 9.05
C ALA A 29 7.64 -10.45 9.74
N GLY A 30 6.55 -10.80 9.06
CA GLY A 30 5.54 -11.72 9.60
C GLY A 30 4.60 -11.11 10.63
N GLU A 31 4.73 -9.84 10.96
CA GLU A 31 3.91 -9.16 11.95
C GLU A 31 2.68 -8.52 11.31
N VAL A 32 1.56 -8.53 12.04
CA VAL A 32 0.35 -7.77 11.69
C VAL A 32 0.17 -6.67 12.73
N VAL A 33 0.13 -5.43 12.28
CA VAL A 33 -0.05 -4.26 13.15
C VAL A 33 -1.40 -3.62 12.85
N ALA A 34 -2.22 -3.43 13.90
CA ALA A 34 -3.49 -2.73 13.81
C ALA A 34 -3.32 -1.27 14.20
N VAL A 35 -3.81 -0.36 13.35
CA VAL A 35 -3.86 1.07 13.64
C VAL A 35 -5.29 1.43 14.01
N LEU A 36 -5.47 1.80 15.28
CA LEU A 36 -6.79 2.09 15.83
C LEU A 36 -6.96 3.59 16.08
N GLY A 37 -8.17 4.05 15.93
CA GLY A 37 -8.53 5.43 16.20
C GLY A 37 -9.94 5.75 15.68
N THR A 38 -10.48 6.87 16.15
CA THR A 38 -11.75 7.38 15.63
C THR A 38 -11.57 7.96 14.23
N ASN A 39 -12.68 8.20 13.53
CA ASN A 39 -12.65 8.90 12.25
C ASN A 39 -12.02 10.30 12.45
N GLY A 40 -11.09 10.66 11.58
CA GLY A 40 -10.34 11.91 11.70
C GLY A 40 -9.07 11.82 12.54
N ALA A 41 -8.73 10.66 13.10
CA ALA A 41 -7.49 10.48 13.87
C ALA A 41 -6.22 10.35 13.00
N GLY A 42 -6.34 10.43 11.69
CA GLY A 42 -5.20 10.42 10.77
C GLY A 42 -4.86 9.07 10.15
N LYS A 43 -5.66 8.03 10.36
CA LYS A 43 -5.39 6.69 9.79
C LYS A 43 -5.29 6.72 8.26
N THR A 44 -6.23 7.36 7.60
CA THR A 44 -6.22 7.51 6.13
C THR A 44 -5.04 8.34 5.67
N THR A 45 -4.73 9.42 6.41
CA THR A 45 -3.58 10.28 6.13
C THR A 45 -2.27 9.51 6.22
N LEU A 46 -2.11 8.66 7.24
CA LEU A 46 -0.95 7.79 7.39
C LEU A 46 -0.78 6.89 6.16
N LEU A 47 -1.85 6.21 5.72
CA LEU A 47 -1.80 5.34 4.56
C LEU A 47 -1.49 6.09 3.27
N ARG A 48 -2.01 7.31 3.12
CA ARG A 48 -1.70 8.16 1.96
C ARG A 48 -0.23 8.58 1.93
N CYS A 49 0.36 8.89 3.09
CA CYS A 49 1.79 9.16 3.19
C CYS A 49 2.61 7.95 2.75
N LEU A 50 2.27 6.76 3.24
CA LEU A 50 2.95 5.51 2.90
C LEU A 50 2.81 5.13 1.43
N SER A 51 1.71 5.52 0.80
CA SER A 51 1.47 5.28 -0.63
C SER A 51 2.11 6.32 -1.56
N GLY A 52 2.69 7.37 -1.00
CA GLY A 52 3.29 8.46 -1.79
C GLY A 52 2.30 9.47 -2.35
N LEU A 53 1.05 9.46 -1.88
CA LEU A 53 0.00 10.36 -2.39
C LEU A 53 0.07 11.76 -1.80
N ILE A 54 0.59 11.90 -0.58
CA ILE A 54 0.78 13.20 0.08
C ILE A 54 2.17 13.26 0.71
N PRO A 55 2.77 14.46 0.78
CA PRO A 55 4.09 14.63 1.39
C PRO A 55 4.04 14.52 2.91
N PHE A 56 5.19 14.23 3.51
CA PHE A 56 5.36 14.18 4.96
C PHE A 56 6.77 14.63 5.36
N SER A 57 6.91 15.06 6.63
CA SER A 57 8.19 15.26 7.28
C SER A 57 8.53 14.04 8.11
N GLY A 58 9.80 13.87 8.49
CA GLY A 58 10.30 12.69 9.17
C GLY A 58 10.81 11.66 8.19
N ASP A 59 11.02 10.45 8.65
CA ASP A 59 11.64 9.39 7.86
C ASP A 59 10.73 8.17 7.78
N VAL A 60 10.65 7.58 6.60
CA VAL A 60 10.00 6.28 6.38
C VAL A 60 10.92 5.42 5.54
N SER A 61 11.21 4.22 6.03
CA SER A 61 11.94 3.21 5.27
C SER A 61 11.13 1.94 5.14
N PHE A 62 11.17 1.34 3.97
CA PHE A 62 10.60 0.05 3.67
C PHE A 62 11.71 -0.85 3.11
N LEU A 63 11.93 -2.01 3.74
CA LEU A 63 13.04 -2.90 3.40
C LEU A 63 14.39 -2.15 3.37
N ASP A 64 14.62 -1.31 4.39
CA ASP A 64 15.82 -0.49 4.58
C ASP A 64 16.07 0.57 3.50
N ARG A 65 15.06 0.89 2.69
CA ARG A 65 15.12 1.95 1.69
C ARG A 65 14.13 3.06 2.00
N SER A 66 14.57 4.31 1.95
CA SER A 66 13.69 5.45 2.12
C SER A 66 12.64 5.51 1.01
N ILE A 67 11.38 5.73 1.39
CA ILE A 67 10.29 5.97 0.43
C ILE A 67 9.95 7.46 0.30
N LYS A 68 10.61 8.31 1.08
CA LYS A 68 10.32 9.75 1.11
C LYS A 68 10.53 10.39 -0.26
N GLY A 69 9.51 11.08 -0.75
CA GLY A 69 9.57 11.77 -2.04
C GLY A 69 9.53 10.85 -3.25
N ARG A 70 9.32 9.55 -3.08
CA ARG A 70 9.20 8.61 -4.20
C ARG A 70 7.80 8.61 -4.78
N ASP A 71 7.72 8.38 -6.08
CA ASP A 71 6.44 8.28 -6.77
C ASP A 71 5.63 7.06 -6.31
N PRO A 72 4.29 7.16 -6.27
CA PRO A 72 3.43 6.05 -5.81
C PRO A 72 3.68 4.73 -6.52
N HIS A 73 3.88 4.75 -7.84
CA HIS A 73 4.12 3.51 -8.59
C HIS A 73 5.44 2.83 -8.23
N LEU A 74 6.47 3.59 -7.85
CA LEU A 74 7.75 3.05 -7.40
C LEU A 74 7.64 2.43 -6.01
N ILE A 75 6.88 3.05 -5.12
CA ILE A 75 6.58 2.51 -3.79
C ILE A 75 5.83 1.19 -3.92
N ALA A 76 4.78 1.15 -4.75
CA ALA A 76 4.02 -0.07 -5.00
C ALA A 76 4.89 -1.19 -5.58
N ARG A 77 5.77 -0.88 -6.51
CA ARG A 77 6.73 -1.85 -7.08
C ARG A 77 7.70 -2.40 -6.06
N SER A 78 8.01 -1.65 -5.01
CA SER A 78 8.87 -2.13 -3.93
C SER A 78 8.19 -3.19 -3.06
N GLY A 79 6.86 -3.33 -3.16
CA GLY A 79 6.07 -4.29 -2.41
C GLY A 79 5.21 -3.69 -1.30
N LEU A 80 5.25 -2.37 -1.11
CA LEU A 80 4.41 -1.68 -0.14
C LEU A 80 3.12 -1.26 -0.84
N ILE A 81 2.04 -2.00 -0.59
CA ILE A 81 0.77 -1.89 -1.30
C ILE A 81 -0.34 -1.47 -0.34
N GLN A 82 -1.14 -0.51 -0.75
CA GLN A 82 -2.35 -0.12 -0.04
C GLN A 82 -3.59 -0.74 -0.70
N VAL A 83 -4.48 -1.27 0.15
CA VAL A 83 -5.84 -1.63 -0.26
C VAL A 83 -6.74 -0.44 0.13
N PRO A 84 -7.28 0.32 -0.83
CA PRO A 84 -8.05 1.52 -0.54
C PRO A 84 -9.43 1.19 0.03
N GLU A 85 -10.02 2.16 0.73
CA GLU A 85 -11.43 2.12 1.06
C GLU A 85 -12.27 2.21 -0.20
N ALA A 86 -13.51 1.71 -0.13
CA ALA A 86 -14.41 1.58 -1.25
C ALA A 86 -13.81 0.73 -2.38
N ARG A 87 -14.66 0.18 -3.19
CA ARG A 87 -14.29 -0.69 -4.30
C ARG A 87 -13.69 0.13 -5.44
N ARG A 88 -12.42 0.49 -5.35
CA ARG A 88 -11.73 1.27 -6.39
C ARG A 88 -11.26 0.37 -7.53
N ILE A 89 -12.21 -0.36 -8.09
CA ILE A 89 -12.00 -1.16 -9.31
C ILE A 89 -12.32 -0.31 -10.53
N PHE A 90 -11.89 -0.80 -11.70
CA PHE A 90 -12.28 -0.22 -12.98
C PHE A 90 -13.55 -0.92 -13.46
N PRO A 91 -14.73 -0.25 -13.35
CA PRO A 91 -16.02 -0.91 -13.63
C PRO A 91 -16.20 -1.29 -15.10
N ASP A 92 -15.52 -0.61 -16.01
CA ASP A 92 -15.57 -0.89 -17.45
C ASP A 92 -14.63 -2.02 -17.89
N LEU A 93 -13.77 -2.49 -17.00
CA LEU A 93 -12.87 -3.62 -17.26
C LEU A 93 -13.46 -4.91 -16.69
N THR A 94 -13.11 -6.02 -17.31
CA THR A 94 -13.45 -7.34 -16.80
C THR A 94 -12.73 -7.64 -15.48
N VAL A 95 -13.13 -8.70 -14.78
CA VAL A 95 -12.42 -9.20 -13.59
C VAL A 95 -10.96 -9.50 -13.94
N LEU A 96 -10.73 -10.22 -15.03
CA LEU A 96 -9.37 -10.57 -15.46
C LEU A 96 -8.54 -9.31 -15.76
N GLU A 97 -9.10 -8.35 -16.48
CA GLU A 97 -8.41 -7.10 -16.80
C GLU A 97 -8.06 -6.29 -15.54
N ASN A 98 -8.97 -6.21 -14.56
CA ASN A 98 -8.67 -5.58 -13.27
C ASN A 98 -7.50 -6.27 -12.55
N LEU A 99 -7.49 -7.60 -12.53
CA LEU A 99 -6.39 -8.37 -11.93
C LEU A 99 -5.07 -8.14 -12.67
N LEU A 100 -5.10 -8.09 -13.99
CA LEU A 100 -3.91 -7.83 -14.80
C LEU A 100 -3.34 -6.42 -14.56
N VAL A 101 -4.18 -5.42 -14.36
CA VAL A 101 -3.74 -4.07 -13.97
C VAL A 101 -2.99 -4.14 -12.64
N GLY A 102 -3.54 -4.84 -11.65
CA GLY A 102 -2.87 -5.05 -10.36
C GLY A 102 -1.51 -5.75 -10.49
N GLY A 103 -1.38 -6.63 -11.47
CA GLY A 103 -0.14 -7.37 -11.72
C GLY A 103 0.99 -6.53 -12.32
N THR A 104 0.74 -5.30 -12.74
CA THR A 104 1.76 -4.44 -13.37
C THR A 104 2.93 -4.09 -12.43
N VAL A 105 2.76 -4.24 -11.12
CA VAL A 105 3.84 -4.07 -10.14
C VAL A 105 4.90 -5.17 -10.24
N LEU A 106 4.56 -6.31 -10.83
CA LEU A 106 5.49 -7.43 -11.05
C LEU A 106 6.17 -7.27 -12.43
N PRO A 107 7.50 -7.24 -12.49
CA PRO A 107 8.20 -6.95 -13.75
C PRO A 107 8.14 -8.10 -14.76
N LYS A 108 8.10 -9.36 -14.28
CA LYS A 108 8.15 -10.53 -15.16
C LYS A 108 6.77 -11.08 -15.46
N ARG A 109 6.51 -11.35 -16.74
CA ARG A 109 5.24 -11.96 -17.17
C ARG A 109 4.98 -13.32 -16.50
N SER A 110 6.01 -14.14 -16.34
CA SER A 110 5.90 -15.45 -15.68
C SER A 110 5.44 -15.33 -14.23
N GLU A 111 5.94 -14.32 -13.50
CA GLU A 111 5.50 -14.03 -12.14
C GLU A 111 4.04 -13.56 -12.10
N ARG A 112 3.65 -12.71 -13.04
CA ARG A 112 2.25 -12.22 -13.12
C ARG A 112 1.28 -13.37 -13.35
N LEU A 113 1.60 -14.30 -14.24
CA LEU A 113 0.76 -15.46 -14.53
C LEU A 113 0.68 -16.41 -13.33
N ARG A 114 1.80 -16.66 -12.66
CA ARG A 114 1.85 -17.48 -11.46
C ARG A 114 0.98 -16.89 -10.34
N VAL A 115 1.13 -15.61 -10.07
CA VAL A 115 0.33 -14.93 -9.04
C VAL A 115 -1.15 -14.89 -9.42
N LEU A 116 -1.48 -14.72 -10.70
CA LEU A 116 -2.85 -14.79 -11.18
C LEU A 116 -3.49 -16.16 -10.88
N ASP A 117 -2.76 -17.25 -11.12
CA ASP A 117 -3.22 -18.59 -10.78
C ASP A 117 -3.43 -18.76 -9.27
N GLU A 118 -2.54 -18.21 -8.45
CA GLU A 118 -2.69 -18.21 -7.00
C GLU A 118 -3.94 -17.46 -6.57
N VAL A 119 -4.22 -16.30 -7.17
CA VAL A 119 -5.44 -15.51 -6.89
C VAL A 119 -6.70 -16.31 -7.24
N PHE A 120 -6.73 -16.97 -8.38
CA PHE A 120 -7.88 -17.81 -8.78
C PHE A 120 -8.04 -19.04 -7.89
N THR A 121 -6.96 -19.55 -7.33
CA THR A 121 -7.00 -20.63 -6.35
C THR A 121 -7.60 -20.16 -5.01
N LEU A 122 -7.19 -18.98 -4.56
CA LEU A 122 -7.69 -18.39 -3.31
C LEU A 122 -9.13 -17.90 -3.45
N PHE A 123 -9.51 -17.40 -4.63
CA PHE A 123 -10.82 -16.84 -4.91
C PHE A 123 -11.42 -17.47 -6.18
N PRO A 124 -11.92 -18.72 -6.11
CA PRO A 124 -12.44 -19.42 -7.28
C PRO A 124 -13.54 -18.68 -8.04
N ILE A 125 -14.35 -17.88 -7.34
CA ILE A 125 -15.41 -17.09 -7.97
C ILE A 125 -14.85 -16.09 -8.99
N LEU A 126 -13.64 -15.59 -8.79
CA LEU A 126 -13.01 -14.67 -9.75
C LEU A 126 -12.62 -15.40 -11.04
N ALA A 127 -12.23 -16.65 -10.94
CA ALA A 127 -11.95 -17.47 -12.12
C ALA A 127 -13.23 -17.75 -12.93
N GLU A 128 -14.36 -17.97 -12.25
CA GLU A 128 -15.65 -18.20 -12.89
C GLU A 128 -16.18 -16.94 -13.60
N ARG A 129 -15.91 -15.77 -13.06
CA ARG A 129 -16.44 -14.47 -13.54
C ARG A 129 -15.45 -13.66 -14.36
N ARG A 130 -14.31 -14.19 -14.66
CA ARG A 130 -13.29 -13.44 -15.41
C ARG A 130 -13.75 -13.09 -16.83
#